data_96de868a448daed604f0e2476ae3a540
#
_entry.id   96de868a448daed604f0e2476ae3a540
#
_cell.length_a   1.000
_cell.length_b   1.000
_cell.length_c   1.000
_cell.angle_alpha   90.00
_cell.angle_beta   90.00
_cell.angle_gamma   90.00
#
_symmetry.space_group_name_H-M   'P 1'
#
loop_
_entity.id
_entity.type
_entity.pdbx_description
1 polymer ?
#
loop_
_entity_poly.entity_id
_entity_poly.type
_entity_poly.pdbx_seq_one_letter_code
_entity_poly.pdbx_strand_id
1 'polypeptide(L)'
;LCIAASYIAGTKIIVMDEPSSNLDIKSISVLAKMLKILKEKGISIIVAEHRIYYLMDIVDRVFLIDKGKLKKTYTRSEFLKLDKNELNALSLRDKELSKLKVPYLKEGGEYQIKNLSYKFTDDECLSLKDISFKLGKIYGIIGSNGRGKSTLLRCLIGLEKKSKEEIYFKGEKLSKKERLKNSSLVMQDVNHQLFTDEVFNELRLGVKNFDEEKAKIILKDLGLDEFIERHPMSLSGGQKQRFAIASVMCKTSPFVFFDEPSSGMDYSNMIKISELINKYKTMDKIIFI
;
A
#
# COMPACT_ATOMS: atom_id res chain seq x y z
N LEU A 1 21.47 5.50 -4.70
CA LEU A 1 22.29 6.71 -4.92
C LEU A 1 22.75 7.33 -3.60
N CYS A 2 21.87 7.68 -2.63
CA CYS A 2 22.25 8.31 -1.37
C CYS A 2 23.28 7.50 -0.57
N ILE A 3 23.11 6.19 -0.45
CA ILE A 3 24.05 5.30 0.26
C ILE A 3 25.45 5.32 -0.41
N ALA A 4 25.48 5.28 -1.76
CA ALA A 4 26.74 5.35 -2.51
C ALA A 4 27.43 6.71 -2.32
N ALA A 5 26.68 7.80 -2.34
CA ALA A 5 27.22 9.14 -2.09
C ALA A 5 27.80 9.26 -0.68
N SER A 6 27.10 8.76 0.36
CA SER A 6 27.60 8.75 1.73
C SER A 6 28.88 7.92 1.86
N TYR A 7 28.95 6.78 1.16
CA TYR A 7 30.15 5.94 1.16
C TYR A 7 31.35 6.63 0.51
N ILE A 8 31.14 7.26 -0.65
CA ILE A 8 32.18 8.00 -1.37
C ILE A 8 32.69 9.20 -0.55
N ALA A 9 31.80 9.84 0.22
CA ALA A 9 32.15 10.93 1.14
C ALA A 9 32.98 10.47 2.36
N GLY A 10 33.28 9.17 2.48
CA GLY A 10 34.08 8.64 3.59
C GLY A 10 33.37 8.56 4.94
N THR A 11 32.01 8.58 4.95
CA THR A 11 31.21 8.49 6.17
C THR A 11 31.45 7.16 6.88
N LYS A 12 31.72 7.20 8.18
CA LYS A 12 31.89 5.99 9.02
C LYS A 12 30.60 5.50 9.66
N ILE A 13 29.58 6.36 9.72
CA ILE A 13 28.27 6.05 10.30
C ILE A 13 27.20 6.43 9.27
N ILE A 14 26.31 5.50 8.92
CA ILE A 14 25.19 5.73 8.02
C ILE A 14 23.90 5.49 8.81
N VAL A 15 23.00 6.46 8.79
CA VAL A 15 21.66 6.38 9.41
C VAL A 15 20.62 6.37 8.29
N MET A 16 19.70 5.44 8.35
CA MET A 16 18.63 5.26 7.35
C MET A 16 17.29 5.13 8.04
N ASP A 17 16.30 5.84 7.50
CA ASP A 17 14.91 5.77 7.92
C ASP A 17 14.08 5.12 6.81
N GLU A 18 13.46 3.99 7.12
CA GLU A 18 12.64 3.16 6.22
C GLU A 18 13.24 2.98 4.80
N PRO A 19 14.49 2.55 4.66
CA PRO A 19 15.14 2.48 3.34
C PRO A 19 14.48 1.47 2.40
N SER A 20 13.63 0.59 2.91
CA SER A 20 12.90 -0.41 2.10
C SER A 20 11.47 0.02 1.71
N SER A 21 10.96 1.17 2.17
CA SER A 21 9.55 1.54 2.08
C SER A 21 8.95 1.46 0.66
N ASN A 22 9.69 1.94 -0.34
CA ASN A 22 9.25 1.99 -1.74
C ASN A 22 9.99 0.98 -2.63
N LEU A 23 10.65 -0.02 -2.05
CA LEU A 23 11.42 -1.01 -2.79
C LEU A 23 10.63 -2.31 -2.98
N ASP A 24 10.76 -2.90 -4.17
CA ASP A 24 10.31 -4.26 -4.42
C ASP A 24 11.27 -5.30 -3.81
N ILE A 25 10.84 -6.56 -3.78
CA ILE A 25 11.61 -7.66 -3.15
C ILE A 25 13.03 -7.79 -3.76
N LYS A 26 13.17 -7.59 -5.07
CA LYS A 26 14.48 -7.66 -5.73
C LYS A 26 15.38 -6.52 -5.28
N SER A 27 14.85 -5.31 -5.25
CA SER A 27 15.58 -4.11 -4.79
C SER A 27 15.96 -4.19 -3.32
N ILE A 28 15.09 -4.75 -2.47
CA ILE A 28 15.39 -5.02 -1.05
C ILE A 28 16.53 -6.02 -0.92
N SER A 29 16.58 -7.07 -1.76
CA SER A 29 17.70 -8.02 -1.77
C SER A 29 19.02 -7.36 -2.15
N VAL A 30 19.00 -6.41 -3.09
CA VAL A 30 20.20 -5.62 -3.45
C VAL A 30 20.61 -4.71 -2.28
N LEU A 31 19.64 -4.05 -1.62
CA LEU A 31 19.90 -3.23 -0.44
C LEU A 31 20.57 -4.07 0.67
N ALA A 32 20.04 -5.25 0.98
CA ALA A 32 20.60 -6.15 1.99
C ALA A 32 22.05 -6.50 1.69
N LYS A 33 22.38 -6.84 0.43
CA LYS A 33 23.75 -7.12 0.00
C LYS A 33 24.66 -5.90 0.18
N MET A 34 24.20 -4.71 -0.19
CA MET A 34 24.95 -3.47 0.01
C MET A 34 25.25 -3.21 1.49
N LEU A 35 24.25 -3.34 2.36
CA LEU A 35 24.43 -3.16 3.81
C LEU A 35 25.45 -4.13 4.38
N LYS A 36 25.42 -5.39 3.93
CA LYS A 36 26.40 -6.40 4.33
C LYS A 36 27.82 -6.00 3.93
N ILE A 37 28.05 -5.57 2.69
CA ILE A 37 29.34 -5.11 2.19
C ILE A 37 29.84 -3.90 2.99
N LEU A 38 28.97 -2.93 3.27
CA LEU A 38 29.36 -1.74 4.05
C LEU A 38 29.74 -2.09 5.49
N LYS A 39 29.01 -3.02 6.12
CA LYS A 39 29.34 -3.56 7.44
C LYS A 39 30.71 -4.25 7.45
N GLU A 40 31.00 -5.09 6.45
CA GLU A 40 32.31 -5.78 6.29
C GLU A 40 33.45 -4.79 6.09
N LYS A 41 33.17 -3.59 5.57
CA LYS A 41 34.14 -2.47 5.45
C LYS A 41 34.26 -1.63 6.72
N GLY A 42 33.63 -2.03 7.82
CA GLY A 42 33.75 -1.37 9.12
C GLY A 42 32.85 -0.11 9.26
N ILE A 43 31.86 0.07 8.40
CA ILE A 43 30.90 1.15 8.53
C ILE A 43 29.83 0.78 9.55
N SER A 44 29.56 1.67 10.50
CA SER A 44 28.45 1.52 11.45
C SER A 44 27.13 1.91 10.75
N ILE A 45 26.12 1.05 10.85
CA ILE A 45 24.86 1.25 10.15
C ILE A 45 23.72 1.25 11.19
N ILE A 46 22.90 2.29 11.19
CA ILE A 46 21.68 2.40 12.00
C ILE A 46 20.50 2.46 11.03
N VAL A 47 19.54 1.55 11.20
CA VAL A 47 18.33 1.47 10.34
C VAL A 47 17.11 1.51 11.21
N ALA A 48 16.22 2.49 11.01
CA ALA A 48 14.85 2.45 11.49
C ALA A 48 13.99 1.77 10.42
N GLU A 49 13.25 0.70 10.77
CA GLU A 49 12.61 -0.14 9.76
C GLU A 49 11.43 -0.95 10.32
N HIS A 50 10.39 -1.13 9.52
CA HIS A 50 9.27 -2.03 9.78
C HIS A 50 9.41 -3.40 9.11
N ARG A 51 10.08 -3.45 7.94
CA ARG A 51 10.33 -4.67 7.19
C ARG A 51 11.64 -5.30 7.61
N ILE A 52 11.62 -6.05 8.69
CA ILE A 52 12.84 -6.54 9.35
C ILE A 52 13.49 -7.75 8.67
N TYR A 53 12.78 -8.52 7.85
CA TYR A 53 13.22 -9.81 7.33
C TYR A 53 14.58 -9.77 6.59
N TYR A 54 14.87 -8.70 5.87
CA TYR A 54 16.12 -8.58 5.09
C TYR A 54 17.33 -8.17 5.93
N LEU A 55 17.09 -7.75 7.17
CA LEU A 55 18.14 -7.35 8.13
C LEU A 55 18.60 -8.50 9.02
N MET A 56 17.87 -9.63 9.05
CA MET A 56 18.10 -10.72 10.01
C MET A 56 19.49 -11.34 9.92
N ASP A 57 20.11 -11.34 8.74
CA ASP A 57 21.48 -11.84 8.52
C ASP A 57 22.56 -10.79 8.79
N ILE A 58 22.20 -9.53 8.95
CA ILE A 58 23.13 -8.40 9.01
C ILE A 58 23.17 -7.75 10.38
N VAL A 59 22.02 -7.70 11.08
CA VAL A 59 21.83 -6.98 12.34
C VAL A 59 22.66 -7.58 13.49
N ASP A 60 23.26 -6.72 14.30
CA ASP A 60 23.97 -7.13 15.53
C ASP A 60 23.10 -6.90 16.78
N ARG A 61 22.38 -5.79 16.82
CA ARG A 61 21.48 -5.39 17.91
C ARG A 61 20.20 -4.81 17.37
N VAL A 62 19.11 -5.07 18.09
CA VAL A 62 17.78 -4.49 17.77
C VAL A 62 17.32 -3.66 18.96
N PHE A 63 16.95 -2.42 18.69
CA PHE A 63 16.41 -1.48 19.66
C PHE A 63 14.91 -1.31 19.41
N LEU A 64 14.10 -1.74 20.38
CA LEU A 64 12.66 -1.54 20.32
C LEU A 64 12.31 -0.19 20.92
N ILE A 65 11.78 0.70 20.08
CA ILE A 65 11.34 2.05 20.48
C ILE A 65 9.81 2.11 20.39
N ASP A 66 9.18 2.58 21.46
CA ASP A 66 7.75 2.83 21.53
C ASP A 66 7.47 4.16 22.20
N LYS A 67 6.65 5.01 21.60
CA LYS A 67 6.29 6.35 22.07
C LYS A 67 7.52 7.19 22.47
N GLY A 68 8.57 7.14 21.65
CA GLY A 68 9.81 7.89 21.85
C GLY A 68 10.72 7.35 22.97
N LYS A 69 10.43 6.18 23.55
CA LYS A 69 11.22 5.56 24.62
C LYS A 69 11.79 4.23 24.18
N LEU A 70 13.06 3.98 24.53
CA LEU A 70 13.68 2.67 24.39
C LEU A 70 13.02 1.68 25.36
N LYS A 71 12.30 0.72 24.84
CA LYS A 71 11.60 -0.32 25.64
C LYS A 71 12.48 -1.52 25.93
N LYS A 72 13.21 -1.98 24.92
CA LYS A 72 14.07 -3.18 25.05
C LYS A 72 15.19 -3.16 24.02
N THR A 73 16.28 -3.76 24.39
CA THR A 73 17.41 -4.05 23.49
C THR A 73 17.55 -5.56 23.39
N TYR A 74 17.76 -6.05 22.18
CA TYR A 74 18.00 -7.46 21.90
C TYR A 74 19.34 -7.61 21.19
N THR A 75 20.07 -8.66 21.52
CA THR A 75 21.08 -9.20 20.62
C THR A 75 20.40 -9.87 19.42
N ARG A 76 21.14 -10.08 18.33
CA ARG A 76 20.63 -10.84 17.19
C ARG A 76 20.06 -12.21 17.60
N SER A 77 20.78 -12.95 18.43
CA SER A 77 20.38 -14.30 18.88
C SER A 77 19.08 -14.29 19.69
N GLU A 78 18.87 -13.31 20.55
CA GLU A 78 17.64 -13.15 21.32
C GLU A 78 16.47 -12.77 20.40
N PHE A 79 16.69 -11.84 19.47
CA PHE A 79 15.64 -11.39 18.55
C PHE A 79 15.19 -12.49 17.60
N LEU A 80 16.11 -13.33 17.12
CA LEU A 80 15.79 -14.48 16.27
C LEU A 80 14.96 -15.56 16.98
N LYS A 81 14.98 -15.63 18.32
CA LYS A 81 14.17 -16.57 19.09
C LYS A 81 12.72 -16.14 19.28
N LEU A 82 12.40 -14.85 19.09
CA LEU A 82 11.02 -14.37 19.21
C LEU A 82 10.12 -15.11 18.23
N ASP A 83 8.98 -15.58 18.70
CA ASP A 83 7.98 -16.20 17.84
C ASP A 83 7.10 -15.16 17.12
N LYS A 84 6.21 -15.63 16.27
CA LYS A 84 5.31 -14.76 15.49
C LYS A 84 4.35 -13.98 16.40
N ASN A 85 3.88 -14.56 17.48
CA ASN A 85 2.94 -13.90 18.39
C ASN A 85 3.65 -12.78 19.16
N GLU A 86 4.87 -13.03 19.60
CA GLU A 86 5.72 -12.03 20.25
C GLU A 86 6.02 -10.86 19.30
N LEU A 87 6.37 -11.13 18.04
CA LEU A 87 6.59 -10.07 17.04
C LEU A 87 5.31 -9.27 16.78
N ASN A 88 4.17 -9.93 16.67
CA ASN A 88 2.88 -9.26 16.47
C ASN A 88 2.52 -8.37 17.69
N ALA A 89 2.76 -8.84 18.91
CA ALA A 89 2.55 -8.05 20.13
C ALA A 89 3.44 -6.79 20.17
N LEU A 90 4.60 -6.84 19.52
CA LEU A 90 5.51 -5.71 19.34
C LEU A 90 5.18 -4.85 18.10
N SER A 91 4.09 -5.12 17.39
CA SER A 91 3.72 -4.47 16.12
C SER A 91 4.76 -4.62 15.02
N LEU A 92 5.57 -5.67 15.07
CA LEU A 92 6.60 -5.97 14.08
C LEU A 92 6.09 -6.96 13.03
N ARG A 93 6.56 -6.80 11.81
CA ARG A 93 6.31 -7.77 10.71
C ARG A 93 7.12 -9.05 10.94
N ASP A 94 6.71 -10.12 10.26
CA ASP A 94 7.40 -11.40 10.33
C ASP A 94 8.88 -11.29 9.89
N LYS A 95 9.72 -12.14 10.48
CA LYS A 95 11.15 -12.27 10.13
C LYS A 95 11.36 -12.98 8.79
N GLU A 96 10.35 -13.68 8.31
CA GLU A 96 10.38 -14.43 7.07
C GLU A 96 9.22 -14.04 6.15
N LEU A 97 9.47 -14.08 4.84
CA LEU A 97 8.41 -13.93 3.85
C LEU A 97 7.60 -15.23 3.80
N SER A 98 6.36 -15.19 4.26
CA SER A 98 5.46 -16.34 4.17
C SER A 98 5.11 -16.65 2.70
N LYS A 99 5.12 -17.94 2.34
CA LYS A 99 4.59 -18.40 1.06
C LYS A 99 3.06 -18.44 1.14
N LEU A 100 2.42 -17.35 0.72
CA LEU A 100 0.97 -17.31 0.63
C LEU A 100 0.47 -18.17 -0.53
N LYS A 101 -0.48 -19.08 -0.25
CA LYS A 101 -1.24 -19.76 -1.31
C LYS A 101 -2.35 -18.81 -1.75
N VAL A 102 -2.22 -18.26 -2.95
CA VAL A 102 -3.28 -17.45 -3.56
C VAL A 102 -4.29 -18.40 -4.20
N PRO A 103 -5.59 -18.33 -3.85
CA PRO A 103 -6.60 -19.18 -4.47
C PRO A 103 -6.74 -18.83 -5.96
N TYR A 104 -6.70 -19.82 -6.81
CA TYR A 104 -7.01 -19.65 -8.23
C TYR A 104 -8.52 -19.42 -8.37
N LEU A 105 -8.91 -18.30 -8.98
CA LEU A 105 -10.30 -18.01 -9.31
C LEU A 105 -10.58 -18.52 -10.73
N LYS A 106 -11.64 -19.33 -10.87
CA LYS A 106 -12.12 -19.78 -12.19
C LYS A 106 -12.55 -18.56 -13.02
N GLU A 107 -12.39 -18.69 -14.33
CA GLU A 107 -12.81 -17.68 -15.31
C GLU A 107 -14.30 -17.33 -15.19
N GLY A 108 -14.64 -16.14 -15.69
CA GLY A 108 -15.99 -15.58 -15.65
C GLY A 108 -16.17 -14.53 -14.54
N GLY A 109 -16.89 -13.48 -14.86
CA GLY A 109 -17.21 -12.39 -13.93
C GLY A 109 -17.93 -11.24 -14.63
N GLU A 110 -18.52 -10.38 -13.84
CA GLU A 110 -19.36 -9.27 -14.31
C GLU A 110 -18.56 -8.13 -14.93
N TYR A 111 -17.30 -7.95 -14.48
CA TYR A 111 -16.38 -6.95 -15.03
C TYR A 111 -15.40 -7.66 -15.96
N GLN A 112 -15.42 -7.31 -17.24
CA GLN A 112 -14.67 -8.01 -18.28
C GLN A 112 -13.78 -7.02 -19.05
N ILE A 113 -12.50 -7.34 -19.16
CA ILE A 113 -11.55 -6.68 -20.04
C ILE A 113 -11.40 -7.56 -21.28
N LYS A 114 -12.01 -7.16 -22.39
CA LYS A 114 -11.81 -7.85 -23.68
C LYS A 114 -10.48 -7.47 -24.29
N ASN A 115 -10.15 -6.19 -24.21
CA ASN A 115 -8.87 -5.67 -24.64
C ASN A 115 -8.51 -4.43 -23.82
N LEU A 116 -7.24 -4.32 -23.41
CA LEU A 116 -6.66 -3.13 -22.82
C LEU A 116 -5.24 -3.01 -23.30
N SER A 117 -4.89 -1.86 -23.89
CA SER A 117 -3.53 -1.56 -24.30
C SER A 117 -3.13 -0.13 -23.96
N TYR A 118 -1.90 0.03 -23.51
CA TYR A 118 -1.28 1.33 -23.23
C TYR A 118 0.19 1.27 -23.63
N LYS A 119 0.67 2.21 -24.42
CA LYS A 119 2.06 2.32 -24.81
C LYS A 119 2.78 3.31 -23.90
N PHE A 120 3.86 2.89 -23.25
CA PHE A 120 4.79 3.76 -22.53
C PHE A 120 5.79 4.39 -23.50
N THR A 121 6.44 3.52 -24.31
CA THR A 121 7.36 3.82 -25.41
C THR A 121 6.98 2.94 -26.59
N ASP A 122 7.73 3.02 -27.69
CA ASP A 122 7.47 2.17 -28.87
C ASP A 122 7.72 0.68 -28.56
N ASP A 123 8.66 0.37 -27.67
CA ASP A 123 9.05 -1.00 -27.31
C ASP A 123 8.35 -1.55 -26.06
N GLU A 124 7.80 -0.67 -25.20
CA GLU A 124 7.14 -1.08 -23.95
C GLU A 124 5.65 -0.80 -24.00
N CYS A 125 4.85 -1.84 -23.83
CA CYS A 125 3.40 -1.71 -23.75
C CYS A 125 2.81 -2.56 -22.63
N LEU A 126 1.71 -2.04 -22.04
CA LEU A 126 0.81 -2.81 -21.22
C LEU A 126 -0.27 -3.40 -22.12
N SER A 127 -0.45 -4.72 -22.09
CA SER A 127 -1.48 -5.39 -22.88
C SER A 127 -2.15 -6.48 -22.06
N LEU A 128 -3.48 -6.43 -21.99
CA LEU A 128 -4.33 -7.43 -21.35
C LEU A 128 -5.46 -7.80 -22.29
N LYS A 129 -5.80 -9.10 -22.35
CA LYS A 129 -6.90 -9.61 -23.18
C LYS A 129 -7.69 -10.67 -22.42
N ASP A 130 -9.00 -10.64 -22.58
CA ASP A 130 -9.94 -11.66 -22.11
C ASP A 130 -9.78 -12.02 -20.62
N ILE A 131 -9.72 -10.98 -19.76
CA ILE A 131 -9.67 -11.13 -18.32
C ILE A 131 -11.01 -10.71 -17.72
N SER A 132 -11.47 -11.44 -16.71
CA SER A 132 -12.73 -11.12 -16.04
C SER A 132 -12.60 -11.18 -14.52
N PHE A 133 -13.43 -10.37 -13.86
CA PHE A 133 -13.44 -10.22 -12.42
C PHE A 133 -14.88 -10.29 -11.88
N LYS A 134 -15.03 -11.03 -10.77
CA LYS A 134 -16.33 -11.25 -10.10
C LYS A 134 -16.60 -10.20 -9.04
N LEU A 135 -17.84 -9.78 -8.91
CA LEU A 135 -18.33 -9.02 -7.78
C LEU A 135 -18.06 -9.74 -6.44
N GLY A 136 -17.91 -8.99 -5.38
CA GLY A 136 -17.64 -9.52 -4.04
C GLY A 136 -16.24 -10.11 -3.86
N LYS A 137 -15.27 -9.77 -4.73
CA LYS A 137 -13.90 -10.30 -4.66
C LYS A 137 -12.86 -9.20 -4.55
N ILE A 138 -11.72 -9.56 -3.96
CA ILE A 138 -10.50 -8.74 -3.88
C ILE A 138 -9.47 -9.37 -4.82
N TYR A 139 -8.89 -8.56 -5.68
CA TYR A 139 -7.86 -8.97 -6.65
C TYR A 139 -6.55 -8.25 -6.37
N GLY A 140 -5.48 -9.02 -6.15
CA GLY A 140 -4.14 -8.49 -5.98
C GLY A 140 -3.45 -8.32 -7.34
N ILE A 141 -2.93 -7.11 -7.60
CA ILE A 141 -2.08 -6.83 -8.76
C ILE A 141 -0.63 -6.81 -8.29
N ILE A 142 0.12 -7.84 -8.65
CA ILE A 142 1.50 -8.03 -8.21
C ILE A 142 2.50 -7.87 -9.35
N GLY A 143 3.66 -7.35 -9.04
CA GLY A 143 4.75 -7.14 -9.99
C GLY A 143 5.85 -6.26 -9.41
N SER A 144 7.05 -6.33 -10.00
CA SER A 144 8.16 -5.45 -9.64
C SER A 144 7.84 -3.98 -9.91
N ASN A 145 8.59 -3.06 -9.28
CA ASN A 145 8.44 -1.64 -9.52
C ASN A 145 8.70 -1.29 -11.01
N GLY A 146 7.99 -0.30 -11.53
CA GLY A 146 8.09 0.11 -12.93
C GLY A 146 7.41 -0.83 -13.93
N ARG A 147 6.71 -1.88 -13.51
CA ARG A 147 6.03 -2.82 -14.43
C ARG A 147 4.59 -2.43 -14.80
N GLY A 148 4.19 -1.19 -14.51
CA GLY A 148 2.91 -0.66 -14.97
C GLY A 148 1.72 -0.96 -14.08
N LYS A 149 1.89 -1.38 -12.78
CA LYS A 149 0.78 -1.64 -11.86
C LYS A 149 -0.13 -0.41 -11.71
N SER A 150 0.41 0.72 -11.30
CA SER A 150 -0.33 1.99 -11.17
C SER A 150 -0.92 2.46 -12.49
N THR A 151 -0.20 2.26 -13.61
CA THR A 151 -0.72 2.57 -14.95
C THR A 151 -1.93 1.70 -15.31
N LEU A 152 -1.88 0.40 -14.96
CA LEU A 152 -3.01 -0.50 -15.16
C LEU A 152 -4.23 -0.02 -14.36
N LEU A 153 -4.08 0.31 -13.08
CA LEU A 153 -5.16 0.86 -12.26
C LEU A 153 -5.76 2.12 -12.91
N ARG A 154 -4.91 3.05 -13.35
CA ARG A 154 -5.34 4.28 -14.01
C ARG A 154 -6.06 4.03 -15.33
N CYS A 155 -5.62 3.04 -16.12
CA CYS A 155 -6.33 2.61 -17.33
C CYS A 155 -7.71 2.01 -17.00
N LEU A 156 -7.81 1.15 -16.01
CA LEU A 156 -9.07 0.53 -15.58
C LEU A 156 -10.08 1.57 -15.10
N ILE A 157 -9.63 2.56 -14.37
CA ILE A 157 -10.45 3.68 -13.89
C ILE A 157 -10.88 4.60 -15.05
N GLY A 158 -10.10 4.68 -16.13
CA GLY A 158 -10.34 5.58 -17.25
C GLY A 158 -9.60 6.93 -17.15
N LEU A 159 -8.59 7.03 -16.26
CA LEU A 159 -7.76 8.23 -16.09
C LEU A 159 -6.76 8.42 -17.24
N GLU A 160 -6.32 7.31 -17.87
CA GLU A 160 -5.35 7.39 -18.96
C GLU A 160 -6.03 7.71 -20.29
N LYS A 161 -5.73 8.90 -20.85
CA LYS A 161 -6.34 9.36 -22.09
C LYS A 161 -5.90 8.55 -23.31
N LYS A 162 -4.63 8.12 -23.34
CA LYS A 162 -4.03 7.41 -24.48
C LYS A 162 -4.29 5.90 -24.48
N SER A 163 -4.85 5.35 -23.43
CA SER A 163 -5.19 3.92 -23.35
C SER A 163 -6.34 3.57 -24.30
N LYS A 164 -6.26 2.38 -24.88
CA LYS A 164 -7.32 1.79 -25.72
C LYS A 164 -7.90 0.62 -24.95
N GLU A 165 -9.19 0.69 -24.62
CA GLU A 165 -9.83 -0.34 -23.81
C GLU A 165 -11.20 -0.73 -24.36
N GLU A 166 -11.49 -2.02 -24.21
CA GLU A 166 -12.82 -2.60 -24.32
C GLU A 166 -13.16 -3.29 -23.02
N ILE A 167 -13.87 -2.57 -22.15
CA ILE A 167 -14.24 -3.01 -20.81
C ILE A 167 -15.76 -3.03 -20.71
N TYR A 168 -16.25 -4.13 -20.17
CA TYR A 168 -17.69 -4.38 -19.99
C TYR A 168 -18.00 -4.63 -18.52
N PHE A 169 -19.17 -4.22 -18.10
CA PHE A 169 -19.71 -4.56 -16.79
C PHE A 169 -21.16 -5.02 -16.95
N LYS A 170 -21.45 -6.22 -16.46
CA LYS A 170 -22.77 -6.88 -16.60
C LYS A 170 -23.27 -6.90 -18.06
N GLY A 171 -22.36 -7.10 -19.01
CA GLY A 171 -22.66 -7.17 -20.44
C GLY A 171 -22.66 -5.81 -21.18
N GLU A 172 -22.66 -4.68 -20.48
CA GLU A 172 -22.65 -3.36 -21.06
C GLU A 172 -21.23 -2.79 -21.18
N LYS A 173 -20.91 -2.18 -22.32
CA LYS A 173 -19.61 -1.54 -22.55
C LYS A 173 -19.51 -0.24 -21.74
N LEU A 174 -18.47 -0.13 -20.92
CA LEU A 174 -18.22 1.05 -20.11
C LEU A 174 -17.32 2.06 -20.85
N SER A 175 -17.80 3.28 -21.00
CA SER A 175 -16.98 4.43 -21.39
C SER A 175 -15.99 4.82 -20.30
N LYS A 176 -14.93 5.59 -20.66
CA LYS A 176 -13.99 6.15 -19.66
C LYS A 176 -14.71 6.99 -18.60
N LYS A 177 -15.70 7.80 -19.01
CA LYS A 177 -16.48 8.65 -18.11
C LYS A 177 -17.30 7.84 -17.09
N GLU A 178 -17.90 6.74 -17.51
CA GLU A 178 -18.66 5.85 -16.65
C GLU A 178 -17.73 5.12 -15.65
N ARG A 179 -16.57 4.66 -16.10
CA ARG A 179 -15.58 4.05 -15.22
C ARG A 179 -15.08 5.03 -14.15
N LEU A 180 -14.74 6.28 -14.54
CA LEU A 180 -14.39 7.34 -13.60
C LEU A 180 -15.47 7.58 -12.55
N LYS A 181 -16.74 7.66 -12.98
CA LYS A 181 -17.89 7.88 -12.09
C LYS A 181 -18.13 6.73 -11.11
N ASN A 182 -17.87 5.50 -11.56
CA ASN A 182 -18.14 4.27 -10.81
C ASN A 182 -16.90 3.73 -10.06
N SER A 183 -15.80 4.48 -10.05
CA SER A 183 -14.56 4.08 -9.40
C SER A 183 -14.19 4.97 -8.23
N SER A 184 -13.53 4.37 -7.24
CA SER A 184 -12.83 5.09 -6.18
C SER A 184 -11.40 4.62 -6.13
N LEU A 185 -10.44 5.53 -5.93
CA LEU A 185 -9.01 5.26 -5.91
C LEU A 185 -8.39 5.79 -4.62
N VAL A 186 -7.58 4.98 -3.96
CA VAL A 186 -6.55 5.43 -3.01
C VAL A 186 -5.23 5.46 -3.76
N MET A 187 -4.65 6.65 -3.89
CA MET A 187 -3.37 6.86 -4.59
C MET A 187 -2.19 6.47 -3.70
N GLN A 188 -1.08 6.09 -4.30
CA GLN A 188 0.18 5.83 -3.60
C GLN A 188 0.65 7.04 -2.80
N ASP A 189 0.63 8.24 -3.39
CA ASP A 189 0.82 9.51 -2.68
C ASP A 189 -0.54 10.13 -2.36
N VAL A 190 -0.97 9.94 -1.13
CA VAL A 190 -2.27 10.42 -0.64
C VAL A 190 -2.36 11.95 -0.52
N ASN A 191 -1.23 12.67 -0.52
CA ASN A 191 -1.25 14.13 -0.47
C ASN A 191 -1.93 14.75 -1.70
N HIS A 192 -1.92 14.04 -2.83
CA HIS A 192 -2.56 14.47 -4.07
C HIS A 192 -4.08 14.28 -4.10
N GLN A 193 -4.69 13.74 -3.05
CA GLN A 193 -6.13 13.52 -3.02
C GLN A 193 -6.83 14.13 -1.79
N LEU A 194 -6.15 15.02 -1.05
CA LEU A 194 -6.69 15.72 0.12
C LEU A 194 -6.83 17.21 -0.23
N PHE A 195 -8.08 17.69 -0.32
CA PHE A 195 -8.39 19.00 -0.89
C PHE A 195 -9.13 19.94 0.07
N THR A 196 -9.76 19.41 1.12
CA THR A 196 -10.61 20.19 2.02
C THR A 196 -9.83 20.70 3.23
N ASP A 197 -10.44 21.60 3.97
CA ASP A 197 -9.93 22.21 5.19
C ASP A 197 -10.10 21.34 6.44
N GLU A 198 -11.05 20.40 6.40
CA GLU A 198 -11.33 19.47 7.52
C GLU A 198 -11.42 18.02 7.07
N VAL A 199 -10.95 17.11 7.92
CA VAL A 199 -11.04 15.66 7.73
C VAL A 199 -12.47 15.21 7.43
N PHE A 200 -13.46 15.74 8.16
CA PHE A 200 -14.84 15.32 7.97
C PHE A 200 -15.45 15.79 6.64
N ASN A 201 -15.08 16.99 6.20
CA ASN A 201 -15.51 17.55 4.91
C ASN A 201 -14.94 16.75 3.74
N GLU A 202 -13.72 16.24 3.86
CA GLU A 202 -13.10 15.39 2.83
C GLU A 202 -13.88 14.08 2.62
N LEU A 203 -14.44 13.48 3.68
CA LEU A 203 -15.24 12.25 3.56
C LEU A 203 -16.56 12.47 2.79
N ARG A 204 -17.12 13.67 2.87
CA ARG A 204 -18.34 14.07 2.14
C ARG A 204 -18.08 14.33 0.65
N LEU A 205 -16.83 14.61 0.29
CA LEU A 205 -16.48 15.06 -1.06
C LEU A 205 -16.84 14.00 -2.11
N GLY A 206 -17.76 14.37 -3.01
CA GLY A 206 -18.23 13.51 -4.09
C GLY A 206 -19.20 12.40 -3.67
N VAL A 207 -19.70 12.40 -2.44
CA VAL A 207 -20.68 11.44 -1.92
C VAL A 207 -22.08 12.05 -1.95
N LYS A 208 -23.00 11.48 -2.76
CA LYS A 208 -24.37 12.02 -2.89
C LYS A 208 -25.24 11.83 -1.65
N ASN A 209 -25.20 10.65 -1.04
CA ASN A 209 -25.95 10.29 0.15
C ASN A 209 -24.93 9.94 1.22
N PHE A 210 -24.36 10.96 1.86
CA PHE A 210 -23.35 10.78 2.88
C PHE A 210 -23.97 10.31 4.19
N ASP A 211 -23.51 9.16 4.65
CA ASP A 211 -23.91 8.57 5.92
C ASP A 211 -22.88 8.97 7.00
N GLU A 212 -23.25 9.95 7.82
CA GLU A 212 -22.39 10.49 8.87
C GLU A 212 -22.06 9.46 9.94
N GLU A 213 -23.01 8.64 10.34
CA GLU A 213 -22.79 7.64 11.39
C GLU A 213 -21.84 6.54 10.90
N LYS A 214 -22.01 6.08 9.67
CA LYS A 214 -21.08 5.16 9.05
C LYS A 214 -19.68 5.76 8.94
N ALA A 215 -19.55 7.03 8.57
CA ALA A 215 -18.27 7.72 8.48
C ALA A 215 -17.57 7.81 9.84
N LYS A 216 -18.29 8.15 10.91
CA LYS A 216 -17.76 8.17 12.29
C LYS A 216 -17.28 6.80 12.73
N ILE A 217 -18.03 5.73 12.42
CA ILE A 217 -17.64 4.35 12.74
C ILE A 217 -16.33 3.99 12.01
N ILE A 218 -16.21 4.31 10.70
CA ILE A 218 -15.01 4.05 9.93
C ILE A 218 -13.80 4.81 10.50
N LEU A 219 -13.97 6.09 10.85
CA LEU A 219 -12.90 6.89 11.47
C LEU A 219 -12.45 6.29 12.81
N LYS A 220 -13.38 5.85 13.63
CA LYS A 220 -13.09 5.20 14.92
C LYS A 220 -12.36 3.88 14.73
N ASP A 221 -12.81 3.02 13.81
CA ASP A 221 -12.14 1.74 13.48
C ASP A 221 -10.69 1.96 13.03
N LEU A 222 -10.40 3.12 12.42
CA LEU A 222 -9.05 3.51 11.96
C LEU A 222 -8.26 4.34 12.99
N GLY A 223 -8.84 4.67 14.16
CA GLY A 223 -8.21 5.54 15.17
C GLY A 223 -7.97 6.95 14.65
N LEU A 224 -8.98 7.51 13.99
CA LEU A 224 -8.96 8.86 13.39
C LEU A 224 -10.07 9.75 13.94
N ASP A 225 -10.88 9.28 14.86
CA ASP A 225 -12.03 9.98 15.45
C ASP A 225 -11.62 11.27 16.19
N GLU A 226 -10.42 11.33 16.76
CA GLU A 226 -9.89 12.53 17.43
C GLU A 226 -9.46 13.63 16.45
N PHE A 227 -9.43 13.34 15.14
CA PHE A 227 -8.89 14.26 14.11
C PHE A 227 -9.96 14.85 13.20
N ILE A 228 -11.24 14.68 13.52
CA ILE A 228 -12.39 15.03 12.66
C ILE A 228 -12.36 16.49 12.21
N GLU A 229 -12.02 17.42 13.13
CA GLU A 229 -11.98 18.87 12.89
C GLU A 229 -10.61 19.37 12.43
N ARG A 230 -9.63 18.47 12.27
CA ARG A 230 -8.28 18.88 11.85
C ARG A 230 -8.19 19.01 10.34
N HIS A 231 -7.28 19.85 9.91
CA HIS A 231 -6.90 19.93 8.50
C HIS A 231 -6.23 18.62 8.06
N PRO A 232 -6.64 17.97 6.95
CA PRO A 232 -6.09 16.68 6.51
C PRO A 232 -4.57 16.68 6.35
N MET A 233 -3.99 17.82 5.92
CA MET A 233 -2.54 17.94 5.76
C MET A 233 -1.78 17.97 7.09
N SER A 234 -2.43 18.22 8.23
CA SER A 234 -1.81 18.16 9.56
C SER A 234 -1.63 16.74 10.10
N LEU A 235 -2.24 15.75 9.46
CA LEU A 235 -2.12 14.34 9.81
C LEU A 235 -0.72 13.82 9.50
N SER A 236 -0.23 12.88 10.31
CA SER A 236 1.00 12.13 10.00
C SER A 236 0.83 11.28 8.73
N GLY A 237 1.93 10.85 8.10
CA GLY A 237 1.87 10.04 6.88
C GLY A 237 0.98 8.79 7.01
N GLY A 238 1.12 8.03 8.11
CA GLY A 238 0.28 6.86 8.37
C GLY A 238 -1.19 7.21 8.66
N GLN A 239 -1.45 8.37 9.29
CA GLN A 239 -2.82 8.87 9.49
C GLN A 239 -3.46 9.27 8.16
N LYS A 240 -2.73 10.01 7.30
CA LYS A 240 -3.19 10.37 5.94
C LYS A 240 -3.54 9.14 5.11
N GLN A 241 -2.71 8.11 5.16
CA GLN A 241 -2.96 6.87 4.42
C GLN A 241 -4.24 6.17 4.92
N ARG A 242 -4.42 6.02 6.24
CA ARG A 242 -5.66 5.47 6.81
C ARG A 242 -6.87 6.33 6.46
N PHE A 243 -6.70 7.65 6.47
CA PHE A 243 -7.75 8.59 6.12
C PHE A 243 -8.19 8.50 4.65
N ALA A 244 -7.24 8.39 3.71
CA ALA A 244 -7.55 8.17 2.30
C ALA A 244 -8.35 6.88 2.07
N ILE A 245 -8.06 5.83 2.84
CA ILE A 245 -8.85 4.59 2.83
C ILE A 245 -10.26 4.83 3.38
N ALA A 246 -10.40 5.57 4.50
CA ALA A 246 -11.70 5.94 5.05
C ALA A 246 -12.55 6.69 4.02
N SER A 247 -11.96 7.66 3.29
CA SER A 247 -12.69 8.44 2.30
C SER A 247 -13.26 7.59 1.16
N VAL A 248 -12.52 6.58 0.72
CA VAL A 248 -12.99 5.63 -0.30
C VAL A 248 -14.09 4.72 0.25
N MET A 249 -14.01 4.32 1.52
CA MET A 249 -15.02 3.47 2.15
C MET A 249 -16.36 4.15 2.40
N CYS A 250 -16.38 5.48 2.49
CA CYS A 250 -17.60 6.27 2.54
C CYS A 250 -18.34 6.34 1.19
N LYS A 251 -17.65 5.98 0.07
CA LYS A 251 -18.24 6.02 -1.27
C LYS A 251 -18.97 4.73 -1.64
N THR A 252 -19.98 4.85 -2.49
CA THR A 252 -20.78 3.71 -2.98
C THR A 252 -20.28 3.11 -4.29
N SER A 253 -19.06 3.47 -4.73
CA SER A 253 -18.50 3.03 -6.00
C SER A 253 -18.39 1.49 -6.07
N PRO A 254 -18.84 0.85 -7.16
CA PRO A 254 -18.71 -0.59 -7.36
C PRO A 254 -17.27 -1.05 -7.65
N PHE A 255 -16.42 -0.16 -8.15
CA PHE A 255 -15.01 -0.45 -8.44
C PHE A 255 -14.13 0.33 -7.48
N VAL A 256 -13.32 -0.39 -6.71
CA VAL A 256 -12.45 0.20 -5.69
C VAL A 256 -11.01 -0.20 -5.98
N PHE A 257 -10.13 0.79 -6.03
CA PHE A 257 -8.73 0.61 -6.37
C PHE A 257 -7.85 1.16 -5.25
N PHE A 258 -6.87 0.36 -4.86
CA PHE A 258 -5.86 0.74 -3.89
C PHE A 258 -4.46 0.60 -4.52
N ASP A 259 -3.74 1.70 -4.66
CA ASP A 259 -2.37 1.70 -5.14
C ASP A 259 -1.40 1.74 -3.96
N GLU A 260 -0.85 0.58 -3.62
CA GLU A 260 0.07 0.38 -2.49
C GLU A 260 -0.47 0.89 -1.13
N PRO A 261 -1.67 0.45 -0.68
CA PRO A 261 -2.35 1.02 0.49
C PRO A 261 -1.62 0.81 1.81
N SER A 262 -0.65 -0.10 1.88
CA SER A 262 0.13 -0.42 3.08
C SER A 262 1.53 0.18 3.10
N SER A 263 1.86 1.07 2.15
CA SER A 263 3.17 1.73 2.10
C SER A 263 3.38 2.62 3.32
N GLY A 264 4.56 2.55 3.94
CA GLY A 264 4.90 3.35 5.13
C GLY A 264 4.08 3.02 6.40
N MET A 265 3.46 1.84 6.50
CA MET A 265 2.70 1.45 7.68
C MET A 265 3.41 0.39 8.50
N ASP A 266 3.27 0.50 9.83
CA ASP A 266 3.60 -0.58 10.75
C ASP A 266 2.66 -1.79 10.60
N TYR A 267 3.02 -2.90 11.23
CA TYR A 267 2.26 -4.14 11.12
C TYR A 267 0.83 -4.01 11.67
N SER A 268 0.64 -3.34 12.81
CA SER A 268 -0.68 -3.22 13.44
C SER A 268 -1.66 -2.42 12.60
N ASN A 269 -1.20 -1.33 12.01
CA ASN A 269 -2.02 -0.52 11.10
C ASN A 269 -2.32 -1.26 9.79
N MET A 270 -1.35 -2.03 9.26
CA MET A 270 -1.57 -2.85 8.07
C MET A 270 -2.67 -3.91 8.31
N ILE A 271 -2.68 -4.57 9.47
CA ILE A 271 -3.72 -5.55 9.83
C ILE A 271 -5.09 -4.87 9.93
N LYS A 272 -5.20 -3.76 10.65
CA LYS A 272 -6.47 -3.01 10.77
C LYS A 272 -7.05 -2.64 9.41
N ILE A 273 -6.20 -2.17 8.50
CA ILE A 273 -6.62 -1.84 7.12
C ILE A 273 -7.07 -3.09 6.37
N SER A 274 -6.34 -4.19 6.48
CA SER A 274 -6.70 -5.46 5.84
C SER A 274 -8.06 -5.97 6.32
N GLU A 275 -8.31 -5.94 7.63
CA GLU A 275 -9.58 -6.31 8.24
C GLU A 275 -10.72 -5.38 7.76
N LEU A 276 -10.45 -4.07 7.72
CA LEU A 276 -11.43 -3.09 7.27
C LEU A 276 -11.76 -3.24 5.78
N ILE A 277 -10.77 -3.44 4.91
CA ILE A 277 -10.99 -3.72 3.48
C ILE A 277 -11.83 -5.00 3.32
N ASN A 278 -11.55 -6.03 4.11
CA ASN A 278 -12.31 -7.27 4.08
C ASN A 278 -13.76 -7.10 4.58
N LYS A 279 -13.97 -6.29 5.63
CA LYS A 279 -15.30 -5.89 6.13
C LYS A 279 -16.07 -5.05 5.10
N TYR A 280 -15.35 -4.18 4.35
CA TYR A 280 -15.91 -3.33 3.31
C TYR A 280 -16.22 -4.07 2.00
N LYS A 281 -15.62 -5.24 1.82
CA LYS A 281 -15.91 -6.13 0.69
C LYS A 281 -17.36 -6.61 0.76
N THR A 282 -18.22 -5.99 -0.03
CA THR A 282 -19.63 -6.36 -0.19
C THR A 282 -19.85 -7.07 -1.53
N MET A 283 -20.98 -7.75 -1.69
CA MET A 283 -21.26 -8.55 -2.88
C MET A 283 -21.44 -7.72 -4.17
N ASP A 284 -21.59 -6.40 -4.04
CA ASP A 284 -21.74 -5.44 -5.14
C ASP A 284 -20.45 -4.74 -5.54
N LYS A 285 -19.31 -5.10 -4.95
CA LYS A 285 -18.02 -4.43 -5.18
C LYS A 285 -16.96 -5.36 -5.76
N ILE A 286 -16.08 -4.78 -6.56
CA ILE A 286 -14.80 -5.37 -6.99
C ILE A 286 -13.69 -4.50 -6.44
N ILE A 287 -12.75 -5.10 -5.73
CA ILE A 287 -11.63 -4.41 -5.10
C ILE A 287 -10.32 -4.87 -5.76
N PHE A 288 -9.51 -3.91 -6.21
CA PHE A 288 -8.16 -4.14 -6.74
C PHE A 288 -7.13 -3.53 -5.79
N ILE A 289 -6.08 -4.30 -5.49
CA ILE A 289 -4.98 -3.90 -4.59
C ILE A 289 -3.63 -4.14 -5.27
#